data_c1e3a6e62be4293509e5516f67f88a78
#
_entry.id   c1e3a6e62be4293509e5516f67f88a78
#
_cell.length_a   1.000
_cell.length_b   1.000
_cell.length_c   1.000
_cell.angle_alpha   90.00
_cell.angle_beta   90.00
_cell.angle_gamma   90.00
#
_symmetry.space_group_name_H-M   'P 1'
#
loop_
_entity.id
_entity.type
_entity.pdbx_description
1 polymer ?
#
loop_
_entity_poly.entity_id
_entity_poly.type
_entity_poly.pdbx_seq_one_letter_code
_entity_poly.pdbx_strand_id
1 'polypeptide(L)'
;MLHIAPNAIDLYKNTDIWKKFEHVTGGTDTPDTTNKCDSPTISYQDGKLIFNCSTPNATYNYDITDGDTGTGFKTTKKYITLYGKYYISVYATADGYKPSDTVTGTLYWIGGDLQTDNINTVKMRGIIASCHDGFISISGLDNNESVSFYTVDGKAIGIQKAISGTVSYAIGSNAQIVIARIGENSIKIINN
;
A
#
# COMPACT_ATOMS: atom_id res chain seq x y z
N MET A 1 -18.13 27.59 -24.91
CA MET A 1 -19.14 27.23 -23.91
C MET A 1 -18.60 27.65 -22.55
N LEU A 2 -19.34 28.37 -21.74
CA LEU A 2 -18.92 28.78 -20.40
C LEU A 2 -19.66 27.93 -19.36
N HIS A 3 -18.92 27.27 -18.47
CA HIS A 3 -19.49 26.54 -17.34
C HIS A 3 -19.33 27.34 -16.06
N ILE A 4 -20.42 27.56 -15.36
CA ILE A 4 -20.47 28.33 -14.10
C ILE A 4 -21.29 27.58 -13.06
N ALA A 5 -21.11 27.92 -11.78
CA ALA A 5 -21.90 27.35 -10.70
C ALA A 5 -23.40 27.52 -10.93
N PRO A 6 -24.25 26.52 -10.67
CA PRO A 6 -25.69 26.55 -10.97
C PRO A 6 -26.41 27.74 -10.35
N ASN A 7 -26.03 28.10 -9.12
CA ASN A 7 -26.61 29.22 -8.37
C ASN A 7 -26.18 30.62 -8.89
N ALA A 8 -25.21 30.68 -9.79
CA ALA A 8 -24.71 31.93 -10.36
C ALA A 8 -25.20 32.17 -11.80
N ILE A 9 -25.95 31.26 -12.42
CA ILE A 9 -26.38 31.32 -13.83
C ILE A 9 -27.12 32.63 -14.13
N ASP A 10 -28.09 32.98 -13.30
CA ASP A 10 -28.91 34.19 -13.54
C ASP A 10 -28.11 35.48 -13.39
N LEU A 11 -27.14 35.50 -12.48
CA LEU A 11 -26.25 36.63 -12.31
C LEU A 11 -25.39 36.84 -13.57
N TYR A 12 -24.84 35.76 -14.12
CA TYR A 12 -24.01 35.86 -15.33
C TYR A 12 -24.80 36.16 -16.58
N LYS A 13 -26.01 35.60 -16.76
CA LYS A 13 -26.89 35.89 -17.89
C LYS A 13 -27.33 37.35 -17.94
N ASN A 14 -27.45 38.00 -16.79
CA ASN A 14 -27.92 39.38 -16.69
C ASN A 14 -26.81 40.44 -16.70
N THR A 15 -25.55 40.04 -16.74
CA THR A 15 -24.41 40.96 -16.77
C THR A 15 -23.96 41.23 -18.21
N ASP A 16 -23.79 42.50 -18.59
CA ASP A 16 -23.53 42.93 -19.99
C ASP A 16 -22.32 42.27 -20.66
N ILE A 17 -21.30 41.93 -19.89
CA ILE A 17 -20.10 41.23 -20.39
C ILE A 17 -20.42 39.80 -20.80
N TRP A 18 -21.28 39.13 -20.06
CA TRP A 18 -21.55 37.69 -20.22
C TRP A 18 -22.76 37.40 -21.12
N LYS A 19 -23.61 38.37 -21.41
CA LYS A 19 -24.74 38.25 -22.36
C LYS A 19 -24.32 37.82 -23.77
N LYS A 20 -23.06 37.97 -24.12
CA LYS A 20 -22.50 37.60 -25.43
C LYS A 20 -22.25 36.09 -25.61
N PHE A 21 -22.36 35.33 -24.55
CA PHE A 21 -22.21 33.87 -24.65
C PHE A 21 -23.58 33.24 -24.96
N GLU A 22 -23.73 32.64 -26.14
CA GLU A 22 -24.97 31.99 -26.57
C GLU A 22 -25.37 30.78 -25.70
N HIS A 23 -24.38 30.12 -25.05
CA HIS A 23 -24.60 28.94 -24.19
C HIS A 23 -23.89 29.13 -22.84
N VAL A 24 -24.66 29.55 -21.84
CA VAL A 24 -24.25 29.54 -20.44
C VAL A 24 -24.97 28.35 -19.79
N THR A 25 -24.24 27.29 -19.48
CA THR A 25 -24.78 26.13 -18.76
C THR A 25 -24.25 26.13 -17.34
N GLY A 26 -25.14 25.86 -16.38
CA GLY A 26 -24.69 25.50 -15.03
C GLY A 26 -23.93 24.21 -15.12
N GLY A 27 -22.67 24.22 -14.71
CA GLY A 27 -22.03 22.99 -14.33
C GLY A 27 -22.87 22.40 -13.19
N THR A 28 -23.18 21.13 -13.25
CA THR A 28 -23.63 20.41 -12.05
C THR A 28 -22.42 20.37 -11.14
N ASP A 29 -22.26 21.38 -10.27
CA ASP A 29 -21.45 21.26 -9.07
C ASP A 29 -22.19 20.32 -8.10
N THR A 30 -22.45 19.11 -8.54
CA THR A 30 -22.51 18.02 -7.58
C THR A 30 -21.08 17.95 -7.04
N PRO A 31 -20.87 18.21 -5.74
CA PRO A 31 -19.58 17.90 -5.13
C PRO A 31 -19.24 16.51 -5.63
N ASP A 32 -18.04 16.35 -6.19
CA ASP A 32 -17.58 15.04 -6.62
C ASP A 32 -17.49 14.15 -5.36
N THR A 33 -18.66 13.67 -4.93
CA THR A 33 -18.87 12.79 -3.78
C THR A 33 -18.61 11.33 -4.14
N THR A 34 -17.97 11.08 -5.28
CA THR A 34 -17.50 9.73 -5.57
C THR A 34 -16.48 9.37 -4.48
N ASN A 35 -16.91 8.52 -3.56
CA ASN A 35 -16.04 8.00 -2.54
C ASN A 35 -14.80 7.39 -3.21
N LYS A 36 -13.65 7.62 -2.63
CA LYS A 36 -12.41 6.98 -3.05
C LYS A 36 -12.41 5.55 -2.50
N CYS A 37 -11.90 4.59 -3.27
CA CYS A 37 -11.63 3.26 -2.75
C CYS A 37 -10.65 3.35 -1.56
N ASP A 38 -10.89 2.53 -0.55
CA ASP A 38 -9.92 2.36 0.52
C ASP A 38 -8.63 1.75 -0.03
N SER A 39 -7.51 2.14 0.55
CA SER A 39 -6.21 1.61 0.16
C SER A 39 -6.11 0.12 0.47
N PRO A 40 -5.63 -0.72 -0.45
CA PRO A 40 -5.50 -2.14 -0.21
C PRO A 40 -4.39 -2.45 0.81
N THR A 41 -4.57 -3.53 1.53
CA THR A 41 -3.52 -4.15 2.33
C THR A 41 -2.84 -5.26 1.53
N ILE A 42 -1.55 -5.47 1.80
CA ILE A 42 -0.75 -6.51 1.19
C ILE A 42 -0.38 -7.53 2.27
N SER A 43 -0.65 -8.80 2.03
CA SER A 43 -0.26 -9.89 2.94
C SER A 43 0.27 -11.09 2.17
N TYR A 44 1.05 -11.92 2.85
CA TYR A 44 1.57 -13.16 2.29
C TYR A 44 1.27 -14.32 3.23
N GLN A 45 0.53 -15.31 2.74
CA GLN A 45 0.15 -16.48 3.52
C GLN A 45 0.09 -17.72 2.62
N ASP A 46 0.57 -18.84 3.12
CA ASP A 46 0.52 -20.16 2.45
C ASP A 46 1.03 -20.13 1.00
N GLY A 47 2.13 -19.44 0.77
CA GLY A 47 2.73 -19.31 -0.56
C GLY A 47 2.00 -18.35 -1.51
N LYS A 48 1.04 -17.56 -1.01
CA LYS A 48 0.22 -16.65 -1.81
C LYS A 48 0.36 -15.21 -1.34
N LEU A 49 0.51 -14.31 -2.29
CA LEU A 49 0.35 -12.88 -2.09
C LEU A 49 -1.14 -12.54 -2.16
N ILE A 50 -1.65 -11.86 -1.15
CA ILE A 50 -3.08 -11.56 -0.98
C ILE A 50 -3.27 -10.06 -0.83
N PHE A 51 -4.23 -9.51 -1.58
CA PHE A 51 -4.67 -8.12 -1.47
C PHE A 51 -6.08 -8.08 -0.87
N ASN A 52 -6.30 -7.19 0.10
CA ASN A 52 -7.60 -6.96 0.70
C ASN A 52 -7.90 -5.46 0.80
N CYS A 53 -9.16 -5.09 0.58
CA CYS A 53 -9.66 -3.74 0.67
C CYS A 53 -11.08 -3.79 1.26
N SER A 54 -11.46 -2.80 2.08
CA SER A 54 -12.82 -2.72 2.66
C SER A 54 -13.86 -2.21 1.66
N THR A 55 -13.46 -1.62 0.54
CA THR A 55 -14.40 -1.21 -0.52
C THR A 55 -15.06 -2.44 -1.16
N PRO A 56 -16.41 -2.51 -1.19
CA PRO A 56 -17.12 -3.63 -1.78
C PRO A 56 -16.78 -3.83 -3.26
N ASN A 57 -16.63 -5.09 -3.68
CA ASN A 57 -16.36 -5.48 -5.07
C ASN A 57 -15.09 -4.85 -5.67
N ALA A 58 -14.13 -4.47 -4.83
CA ALA A 58 -12.87 -3.93 -5.30
C ALA A 58 -12.10 -4.93 -6.16
N THR A 59 -11.53 -4.43 -7.24
CA THR A 59 -10.55 -5.12 -8.09
C THR A 59 -9.18 -4.50 -7.85
N TYR A 60 -8.13 -5.32 -7.99
CA TYR A 60 -6.77 -4.89 -7.68
C TYR A 60 -5.93 -4.80 -8.95
N ASN A 61 -5.32 -3.64 -9.13
CA ASN A 61 -4.32 -3.40 -10.17
C ASN A 61 -2.97 -3.34 -9.50
N TYR A 62 -2.04 -4.21 -9.90
CA TYR A 62 -0.76 -4.31 -9.26
C TYR A 62 0.38 -4.55 -10.25
N ASP A 63 1.53 -4.02 -9.88
CA ASP A 63 2.82 -4.28 -10.49
C ASP A 63 3.68 -5.03 -9.49
N ILE A 64 4.33 -6.10 -9.96
CA ILE A 64 5.27 -6.87 -9.15
C ILE A 64 6.57 -6.98 -9.93
N THR A 65 7.65 -6.56 -9.29
CA THR A 65 8.98 -6.62 -9.87
C THR A 65 9.82 -7.59 -9.05
N ASP A 66 10.43 -8.55 -9.73
CA ASP A 66 11.42 -9.43 -9.12
C ASP A 66 12.61 -8.60 -8.63
N GLY A 67 12.92 -8.71 -7.34
CA GLY A 67 13.95 -7.91 -6.69
C GLY A 67 15.37 -8.28 -7.13
N ASP A 68 15.58 -9.44 -7.71
CA ASP A 68 16.88 -9.94 -8.14
C ASP A 68 17.13 -9.65 -9.62
N THR A 69 16.11 -9.78 -10.47
CA THR A 69 16.23 -9.58 -11.93
C THR A 69 15.71 -8.24 -12.43
N GLY A 70 14.92 -7.53 -11.62
CA GLY A 70 14.25 -6.29 -12.03
C GLY A 70 13.12 -6.49 -13.04
N THR A 71 12.74 -7.72 -13.33
CA THR A 71 11.66 -8.04 -14.28
C THR A 71 10.29 -7.87 -13.61
N GLY A 72 9.40 -7.10 -14.23
CA GLY A 72 8.04 -6.87 -13.74
C GLY A 72 7.00 -7.73 -14.46
N PHE A 73 5.88 -7.99 -13.80
CA PHE A 73 4.69 -8.58 -14.42
C PHE A 73 3.41 -8.01 -13.81
N LYS A 74 2.35 -8.00 -14.61
CA LYS A 74 1.02 -7.48 -14.24
C LYS A 74 -0.02 -8.57 -14.35
N THR A 75 -0.93 -8.63 -13.41
CA THR A 75 -2.08 -9.52 -13.45
C THR A 75 -3.24 -8.94 -12.65
N THR A 76 -4.47 -9.34 -12.96
CA THR A 76 -5.70 -8.95 -12.25
C THR A 76 -6.18 -10.02 -11.27
N LYS A 77 -5.42 -11.10 -11.08
CA LYS A 77 -5.76 -12.15 -10.12
C LYS A 77 -5.68 -11.62 -8.69
N LYS A 78 -6.54 -12.12 -7.82
CA LYS A 78 -6.56 -11.76 -6.39
C LYS A 78 -5.35 -12.26 -5.62
N TYR A 79 -4.61 -13.22 -6.16
CA TYR A 79 -3.40 -13.77 -5.57
C TYR A 79 -2.44 -14.28 -6.64
N ILE A 80 -1.17 -14.33 -6.30
CA ILE A 80 -0.11 -14.97 -7.10
C ILE A 80 0.80 -15.78 -6.18
N THR A 81 1.50 -16.77 -6.75
CA THR A 81 2.53 -17.54 -6.04
C THR A 81 3.91 -16.96 -6.37
N LEU A 82 4.72 -16.72 -5.34
CA LEU A 82 6.03 -16.07 -5.45
C LEU A 82 7.14 -16.98 -4.90
N TYR A 83 8.33 -16.88 -5.48
CA TYR A 83 9.51 -17.69 -5.13
C TYR A 83 10.79 -16.84 -5.04
N GLY A 84 10.73 -15.64 -4.52
CA GLY A 84 11.89 -14.77 -4.42
C GLY A 84 11.59 -13.47 -3.69
N LYS A 85 12.49 -12.50 -3.77
CA LYS A 85 12.28 -11.13 -3.27
C LYS A 85 11.53 -10.35 -4.33
N TYR A 86 10.44 -9.69 -3.93
CA TYR A 86 9.61 -8.92 -4.86
C TYR A 86 9.27 -7.55 -4.31
N TYR A 87 9.30 -6.55 -5.18
CA TYR A 87 8.71 -5.24 -4.93
C TYR A 87 7.28 -5.23 -5.48
N ILE A 88 6.34 -4.78 -4.66
CA ILE A 88 4.92 -4.84 -4.94
C ILE A 88 4.34 -3.44 -4.89
N SER A 89 3.54 -3.08 -5.88
CA SER A 89 2.75 -1.86 -5.92
C SER A 89 1.32 -2.23 -6.28
N VAL A 90 0.34 -1.75 -5.53
CA VAL A 90 -1.07 -2.11 -5.72
C VAL A 90 -2.00 -0.96 -5.40
N TYR A 91 -3.06 -0.79 -6.20
CA TYR A 91 -4.18 0.08 -5.91
C TYR A 91 -5.50 -0.64 -6.23
N ALA A 92 -6.57 -0.22 -5.57
CA ALA A 92 -7.90 -0.77 -5.73
C ALA A 92 -8.78 0.14 -6.61
N THR A 93 -9.66 -0.49 -7.39
CA THR A 93 -10.72 0.17 -8.16
C THR A 93 -12.04 -0.55 -7.91
N ALA A 94 -13.15 0.19 -7.89
CA ALA A 94 -14.50 -0.36 -7.82
C ALA A 94 -15.47 0.55 -8.58
N ASP A 95 -16.57 -0.01 -9.07
CA ASP A 95 -17.60 0.75 -9.77
C ASP A 95 -18.22 1.81 -8.85
N GLY A 96 -18.30 3.05 -9.33
CA GLY A 96 -18.81 4.18 -8.56
C GLY A 96 -17.82 4.79 -7.56
N TYR A 97 -16.57 4.36 -7.56
CA TYR A 97 -15.51 4.88 -6.70
C TYR A 97 -14.34 5.43 -7.54
N LYS A 98 -13.64 6.44 -7.01
CA LYS A 98 -12.32 6.80 -7.51
C LYS A 98 -11.30 5.74 -7.12
N PRO A 99 -10.23 5.52 -7.91
CA PRO A 99 -9.15 4.62 -7.52
C PRO A 99 -8.58 4.98 -6.14
N SER A 100 -8.14 3.99 -5.39
CA SER A 100 -7.43 4.20 -4.12
C SER A 100 -6.05 4.83 -4.36
N ASP A 101 -5.41 5.26 -3.26
CA ASP A 101 -3.97 5.49 -3.29
C ASP A 101 -3.24 4.17 -3.58
N THR A 102 -2.05 4.30 -4.15
CA THR A 102 -1.16 3.18 -4.40
C THR A 102 -0.42 2.83 -3.12
N VAL A 103 -0.50 1.56 -2.72
CA VAL A 103 0.26 1.00 -1.61
C VAL A 103 1.44 0.22 -2.17
N THR A 104 2.62 0.43 -1.59
CA THR A 104 3.82 -0.32 -1.94
C THR A 104 4.24 -1.24 -0.80
N GLY A 105 4.83 -2.37 -1.14
CA GLY A 105 5.37 -3.31 -0.19
C GLY A 105 6.53 -4.10 -0.78
N THR A 106 7.33 -4.69 0.10
CA THR A 106 8.40 -5.61 -0.31
C THR A 106 8.19 -6.94 0.38
N LEU A 107 8.15 -8.01 -0.41
CA LEU A 107 8.21 -9.37 0.10
C LEU A 107 9.66 -9.75 0.32
N TYR A 108 9.95 -10.19 1.54
CA TYR A 108 11.23 -10.75 1.95
C TYR A 108 11.05 -12.20 2.36
N TRP A 109 12.03 -13.03 2.03
CA TRP A 109 12.14 -14.35 2.60
C TRP A 109 13.07 -14.29 3.80
N ILE A 110 12.57 -14.64 4.98
CA ILE A 110 13.36 -14.72 6.19
C ILE A 110 13.25 -16.14 6.75
N GLY A 111 14.24 -16.54 7.45
CA GLY A 111 14.22 -17.77 8.23
C GLY A 111 15.35 -18.71 7.89
N GLY A 112 15.49 -19.60 8.81
CA GLY A 112 16.30 -20.78 8.84
C GLY A 112 17.71 -20.53 9.30
N ASP A 113 17.93 -20.79 10.60
CA ASP A 113 19.25 -21.19 11.06
C ASP A 113 19.75 -22.32 10.16
N LEU A 114 20.83 -22.05 9.45
CA LEU A 114 21.64 -23.10 8.84
C LEU A 114 22.33 -23.87 9.98
N GLN A 115 21.57 -24.54 10.78
CA GLN A 115 22.14 -25.58 11.65
C GLN A 115 22.43 -26.80 10.78
N THR A 116 23.67 -26.93 10.44
CA THR A 116 24.26 -28.01 9.66
C THR A 116 24.39 -29.29 10.46
N ASP A 117 23.33 -29.80 11.06
CA ASP A 117 23.34 -31.22 11.49
C ASP A 117 21.91 -31.69 11.74
N ASN A 118 21.49 -32.66 10.94
CA ASN A 118 20.17 -33.30 10.87
C ASN A 118 19.09 -32.50 10.13
N ILE A 119 18.72 -33.07 8.98
CA ILE A 119 17.53 -32.89 8.14
C ILE A 119 16.37 -32.10 8.81
N ASN A 120 16.60 -30.86 9.22
CA ASN A 120 15.57 -29.91 9.55
C ASN A 120 15.33 -29.08 8.32
N THR A 121 14.19 -29.26 7.72
CA THR A 121 13.67 -28.42 6.65
C THR A 121 13.73 -26.98 7.14
N VAL A 122 14.67 -26.19 6.60
CA VAL A 122 14.74 -24.75 6.84
C VAL A 122 13.40 -24.15 6.39
N LYS A 123 12.56 -23.81 7.34
CA LYS A 123 11.25 -23.25 7.05
C LYS A 123 11.42 -21.77 6.73
N MET A 124 11.70 -21.47 5.46
CA MET A 124 11.66 -20.09 4.98
C MET A 124 10.22 -19.60 5.00
N ARG A 125 10.01 -18.36 5.43
CA ARG A 125 8.71 -17.71 5.38
C ARG A 125 8.81 -16.35 4.69
N GLY A 126 7.72 -15.99 4.01
CA GLY A 126 7.59 -14.68 3.39
C GLY A 126 7.11 -13.63 4.38
N ILE A 127 7.77 -12.50 4.43
CA ILE A 127 7.37 -11.31 5.19
C ILE A 127 7.11 -10.18 4.22
N ILE A 128 5.96 -9.52 4.36
CA ILE A 128 5.67 -8.28 3.65
C ILE A 128 5.92 -7.12 4.59
N ALA A 129 6.74 -6.17 4.15
CA ALA A 129 6.90 -4.88 4.78
C ALA A 129 6.43 -3.78 3.83
N SER A 130 5.60 -2.89 4.35
CA SER A 130 5.10 -1.70 3.64
C SER A 130 5.19 -0.47 4.55
N CYS A 131 5.23 0.72 3.94
CA CYS A 131 5.10 1.98 4.65
C CYS A 131 4.06 2.84 3.94
N HIS A 132 3.08 3.33 4.69
CA HIS A 132 2.01 4.18 4.18
C HIS A 132 1.53 5.10 5.30
N ASP A 133 1.29 6.37 4.98
CA ASP A 133 0.77 7.39 5.91
C ASP A 133 1.55 7.49 7.25
N GLY A 134 2.86 7.30 7.21
CA GLY A 134 3.70 7.36 8.41
C GLY A 134 3.61 6.12 9.32
N PHE A 135 3.05 5.02 8.79
CA PHE A 135 3.00 3.74 9.47
C PHE A 135 3.76 2.67 8.70
N ILE A 136 4.60 1.94 9.38
CA ILE A 136 5.18 0.69 8.89
C ILE A 136 4.23 -0.45 9.25
N SER A 137 3.88 -1.27 8.28
CA SER A 137 3.15 -2.52 8.47
C SER A 137 4.04 -3.69 8.06
N ILE A 138 4.17 -4.68 8.94
CA ILE A 138 4.91 -5.92 8.65
C ILE A 138 4.00 -7.10 8.92
N SER A 139 3.77 -7.94 7.93
CA SER A 139 2.92 -9.14 8.02
C SER A 139 3.71 -10.41 7.66
N GLY A 140 3.17 -11.59 8.01
CA GLY A 140 3.85 -12.88 7.85
C GLY A 140 4.68 -13.28 9.07
N LEU A 141 4.49 -12.61 10.20
CA LEU A 141 5.15 -12.88 11.47
C LEU A 141 4.46 -14.01 12.25
N ASP A 142 5.20 -14.64 13.17
CA ASP A 142 4.58 -15.50 14.16
C ASP A 142 3.85 -14.66 15.22
N ASN A 143 2.79 -15.22 15.82
CA ASN A 143 2.07 -14.50 16.87
C ASN A 143 2.99 -14.23 18.07
N ASN A 144 2.94 -13.01 18.62
CA ASN A 144 3.84 -12.50 19.66
C ASN A 144 5.32 -12.37 19.27
N GLU A 145 5.68 -12.56 18.02
CA GLU A 145 7.04 -12.29 17.56
C GLU A 145 7.38 -10.80 17.70
N SER A 146 8.59 -10.52 18.16
CA SER A 146 9.04 -9.16 18.41
C SER A 146 9.76 -8.60 17.19
N VAL A 147 9.40 -7.38 16.80
CA VAL A 147 10.10 -6.59 15.79
C VAL A 147 10.70 -5.35 16.47
N SER A 148 12.00 -5.19 16.32
CA SER A 148 12.74 -4.00 16.82
C SER A 148 13.01 -3.05 15.66
N PHE A 149 12.75 -1.77 15.84
CA PHE A 149 12.93 -0.73 14.85
C PHE A 149 14.12 0.15 15.18
N TYR A 150 14.89 0.51 14.17
CA TYR A 150 16.11 1.31 14.27
C TYR A 150 16.17 2.36 13.17
N THR A 151 16.84 3.45 13.44
CA THR A 151 17.31 4.40 12.42
C THR A 151 18.49 3.81 11.64
N VAL A 152 18.88 4.44 10.53
CA VAL A 152 20.02 3.97 9.71
C VAL A 152 21.38 4.03 10.41
N ASP A 153 21.50 4.90 11.42
CA ASP A 153 22.68 5.03 12.30
C ASP A 153 22.65 4.06 13.49
N GLY A 154 21.66 3.14 13.52
CA GLY A 154 21.58 2.06 14.51
C GLY A 154 20.92 2.44 15.84
N LYS A 155 20.35 3.64 15.98
CA LYS A 155 19.62 4.04 17.17
C LYS A 155 18.27 3.33 17.23
N ALA A 156 17.98 2.63 18.34
CA ALA A 156 16.68 2.01 18.56
C ALA A 156 15.58 3.07 18.68
N ILE A 157 14.48 2.89 17.95
CA ILE A 157 13.32 3.78 17.96
C ILE A 157 12.06 3.11 18.50
N GLY A 158 12.00 1.78 18.59
CA GLY A 158 10.90 1.08 19.20
C GLY A 158 10.95 -0.43 19.04
N ILE A 159 10.06 -1.09 19.76
CA ILE A 159 9.83 -2.54 19.68
C ILE A 159 8.32 -2.77 19.68
N GLN A 160 7.84 -3.64 18.81
CA GLN A 160 6.44 -4.07 18.78
C GLN A 160 6.36 -5.60 18.69
N LYS A 161 5.29 -6.15 19.26
CA LYS A 161 4.96 -7.58 19.13
C LYS A 161 3.86 -7.78 18.11
N ALA A 162 3.99 -8.81 17.32
CA ALA A 162 2.99 -9.17 16.33
C ALA A 162 1.69 -9.63 17.00
N ILE A 163 0.59 -9.10 16.49
CA ILE A 163 -0.78 -9.52 16.82
C ILE A 163 -1.36 -10.13 15.55
N SER A 164 -1.80 -11.38 15.63
CA SER A 164 -2.30 -12.13 14.48
C SER A 164 -1.35 -12.10 13.27
N GLY A 165 -0.04 -12.21 13.55
CA GLY A 165 0.97 -12.24 12.48
C GLY A 165 1.34 -10.88 11.87
N THR A 166 0.89 -9.77 12.45
CA THR A 166 1.14 -8.43 11.91
C THR A 166 1.63 -7.47 12.99
N VAL A 167 2.55 -6.60 12.61
CA VAL A 167 3.00 -5.44 13.39
C VAL A 167 2.62 -4.17 12.63
N SER A 168 2.10 -3.18 13.34
CA SER A 168 1.96 -1.80 12.86
C SER A 168 2.76 -0.87 13.79
N TYR A 169 3.64 -0.04 13.21
CA TYR A 169 4.50 0.86 13.95
C TYR A 169 4.47 2.26 13.34
N ALA A 170 4.08 3.26 14.15
CA ALA A 170 4.08 4.65 13.72
C ALA A 170 5.51 5.20 13.68
N ILE A 171 5.91 5.75 12.53
CA ILE A 171 7.16 6.46 12.35
C ILE A 171 6.85 7.95 12.22
N GLY A 172 7.68 8.80 12.84
CA GLY A 172 7.54 10.24 12.61
C GLY A 172 7.71 10.58 11.13
N SER A 173 7.03 11.63 10.67
CA SER A 173 7.01 12.10 9.27
C SER A 173 8.40 12.39 8.66
N ASN A 174 9.44 12.42 9.47
CA ASN A 174 10.82 12.72 9.05
C ASN A 174 11.70 11.48 8.86
N ALA A 175 11.22 10.27 9.20
CA ALA A 175 12.01 9.05 9.05
C ALA A 175 11.88 8.53 7.61
N GLN A 176 12.88 8.78 6.76
CA GLN A 176 12.89 8.28 5.38
C GLN A 176 13.27 6.80 5.27
N ILE A 177 14.07 6.30 6.20
CA ILE A 177 14.54 4.92 6.22
C ILE A 177 14.48 4.37 7.64
N VAL A 178 13.88 3.20 7.79
CA VAL A 178 13.83 2.45 9.04
C VAL A 178 14.36 1.04 8.81
N ILE A 179 15.15 0.55 9.76
CA ILE A 179 15.59 -0.85 9.79
C ILE A 179 14.70 -1.59 10.78
N ALA A 180 14.02 -2.62 10.32
CA ALA A 180 13.26 -3.52 11.17
C ALA A 180 14.04 -4.84 11.35
N ARG A 181 14.29 -5.22 12.62
CA ARG A 181 14.95 -6.47 12.98
C ARG A 181 13.93 -7.47 13.50
N ILE A 182 13.94 -8.66 12.90
CA ILE A 182 13.04 -9.78 13.20
C ILE A 182 13.94 -10.99 13.48
N GLY A 183 14.09 -11.37 14.74
CA GLY A 183 15.11 -12.34 15.13
C GLY A 183 16.51 -11.90 14.70
N GLU A 184 17.19 -12.73 13.93
CA GLU A 184 18.52 -12.43 13.37
C GLU A 184 18.47 -11.68 12.03
N ASN A 185 17.29 -11.54 11.44
CA ASN A 185 17.13 -10.90 10.13
C ASN A 185 16.84 -9.41 10.26
N SER A 186 17.40 -8.62 9.37
CA SER A 186 17.15 -7.17 9.28
C SER A 186 16.64 -6.82 7.90
N ILE A 187 15.58 -6.04 7.83
CA ILE A 187 15.00 -5.54 6.59
C ILE A 187 15.03 -4.01 6.59
N LYS A 188 15.30 -3.43 5.43
CA LYS A 188 15.29 -1.98 5.20
C LYS A 188 13.95 -1.56 4.63
N ILE A 189 13.27 -0.63 5.27
CA ILE A 189 11.98 -0.07 4.86
C ILE A 189 12.19 1.40 4.51
N ILE A 190 11.69 1.80 3.34
CA ILE A 190 11.77 3.16 2.84
C ILE A 190 10.39 3.80 2.97
N ASN A 191 10.31 4.96 3.58
CA ASN A 191 9.12 5.80 3.62
C ASN A 191 9.18 6.75 2.42
N ASN A 192 8.33 6.53 1.45
CA ASN A 192 8.24 7.32 0.22
C ASN A 192 7.21 8.43 0.35
#